data_0397d9e4680638a4ca1c8c43835dc7d4
#
_entry.id   0397d9e4680638a4ca1c8c43835dc7d4
#
_cell.length_a   1.000
_cell.length_b   1.000
_cell.length_c   1.000
_cell.angle_alpha   90.00
_cell.angle_beta   90.00
_cell.angle_gamma   90.00
#
_symmetry.space_group_name_H-M   'P 1'
#
loop_
_entity.id
_entity.type
_entity.pdbx_description
1 polymer ?
#
loop_
_entity_poly.entity_id
_entity_poly.type
_entity_poly.pdbx_seq_one_letter_code
_entity_poly.pdbx_strand_id
1 'polypeptide(L)'
;MRVIAGSAKGMRLGPVPPGVRPVSDRAREGLFSSLALEVPDARVLDLYAGTGSMGIEALSRGAAHVVFVDRSYEASAAIHDNLDRTRLADRATVVTEDAAAFVAQAPPTTGRFDLVLLDPPYDVSASSLEDVLRGIGPERLSDLGWTVVLTRGVKSSTPVIPIDWAVARQLRYGDSLVILYREVSWA
;
A
#
# COMPACT_ATOMS: atom_id res chain seq x y z
N MET A 1 -2.08 -12.22 -12.84
CA MET A 1 -2.45 -10.87 -12.39
C MET A 1 -2.04 -9.85 -13.45
N ARG A 2 -2.72 -8.71 -13.55
CA ARG A 2 -2.44 -7.66 -14.55
C ARG A 2 -2.69 -6.27 -13.95
N VAL A 3 -2.10 -5.23 -14.55
CA VAL A 3 -2.41 -3.83 -14.25
C VAL A 3 -3.80 -3.50 -14.81
N ILE A 4 -4.64 -2.84 -14.00
CA ILE A 4 -6.07 -2.60 -14.29
C ILE A 4 -6.25 -1.35 -15.16
N ALA A 5 -5.56 -0.25 -14.81
CA ALA A 5 -5.74 1.03 -15.50
C ALA A 5 -4.43 1.82 -15.59
N GLY A 6 -4.47 2.99 -16.26
CA GLY A 6 -3.34 3.90 -16.40
C GLY A 6 -2.39 3.54 -17.53
N SER A 7 -1.15 4.03 -17.44
CA SER A 7 -0.13 3.94 -18.50
C SER A 7 0.32 2.51 -18.83
N ALA A 8 0.28 1.60 -17.84
CA ALA A 8 0.63 0.19 -18.00
C ALA A 8 -0.58 -0.75 -18.07
N LYS A 9 -1.80 -0.21 -18.34
CA LYS A 9 -3.04 -0.99 -18.40
C LYS A 9 -2.90 -2.25 -19.26
N GLY A 10 -3.34 -3.39 -18.70
CA GLY A 10 -3.36 -4.70 -19.37
C GLY A 10 -2.04 -5.45 -19.33
N MET A 11 -0.93 -4.82 -18.91
CA MET A 11 0.36 -5.50 -18.77
C MET A 11 0.28 -6.58 -17.70
N ARG A 12 0.82 -7.76 -18.01
CA ARG A 12 0.82 -8.90 -17.09
C ARG A 12 1.99 -8.78 -16.12
N LEU A 13 1.68 -8.93 -14.84
CA LEU A 13 2.67 -9.11 -13.79
C LEU A 13 3.14 -10.56 -13.75
N GLY A 14 4.35 -10.77 -13.26
CA GLY A 14 4.97 -12.08 -13.12
C GLY A 14 4.22 -13.01 -12.17
N PRO A 15 4.73 -14.22 -11.97
CA PRO A 15 4.16 -15.18 -11.05
C PRO A 15 4.16 -14.62 -9.60
N VAL A 16 3.19 -15.08 -8.82
CA VAL A 16 3.09 -14.71 -7.41
C VAL A 16 4.05 -15.61 -6.62
N PRO A 17 4.96 -15.06 -5.81
CA PRO A 17 5.83 -15.86 -4.95
C PRO A 17 5.04 -16.74 -3.98
N PRO A 18 5.58 -17.89 -3.55
CA PRO A 18 4.96 -18.72 -2.54
C PRO A 18 4.65 -17.92 -1.26
N GLY A 19 3.48 -18.15 -0.67
CA GLY A 19 3.05 -17.47 0.56
C GLY A 19 2.45 -16.07 0.36
N VAL A 20 2.57 -15.47 -0.82
CA VAL A 20 1.93 -14.19 -1.14
C VAL A 20 0.52 -14.43 -1.68
N ARG A 21 -0.48 -13.76 -1.09
CA ARG A 21 -1.86 -13.76 -1.58
C ARG A 21 -2.21 -12.34 -2.04
N PRO A 22 -2.16 -12.06 -3.34
CA PRO A 22 -2.41 -10.71 -3.83
C PRO A 22 -3.90 -10.33 -3.70
N VAL A 23 -4.14 -9.03 -3.51
CA VAL A 23 -5.48 -8.44 -3.62
C VAL A 23 -6.09 -8.77 -4.98
N SER A 24 -7.34 -9.24 -4.98
CA SER A 24 -8.02 -9.59 -6.24
C SER A 24 -8.13 -8.41 -7.20
N ASP A 25 -8.14 -8.68 -8.51
CA ASP A 25 -8.28 -7.63 -9.53
C ASP A 25 -9.52 -6.76 -9.26
N ARG A 26 -10.66 -7.35 -8.85
CA ARG A 26 -11.90 -6.64 -8.52
C ARG A 26 -11.75 -5.72 -7.29
N ALA A 27 -11.09 -6.20 -6.24
CA ALA A 27 -10.87 -5.39 -5.04
C ALA A 27 -9.92 -4.23 -5.34
N ARG A 28 -8.86 -4.48 -6.10
CA ARG A 28 -7.90 -3.46 -6.53
C ARG A 28 -8.56 -2.43 -7.44
N GLU A 29 -9.38 -2.85 -8.41
CA GLU A 29 -10.15 -1.94 -9.27
C GLU A 29 -11.06 -1.02 -8.44
N GLY A 30 -11.86 -1.59 -7.53
CA GLY A 30 -12.77 -0.82 -6.70
C GLY A 30 -12.06 0.14 -5.75
N LEU A 31 -10.95 -0.30 -5.13
CA LEU A 31 -10.12 0.56 -4.29
C LEU A 31 -9.58 1.75 -5.09
N PHE A 32 -8.87 1.49 -6.18
CA PHE A 32 -8.25 2.56 -6.97
C PHE A 32 -9.26 3.44 -7.72
N SER A 33 -10.47 2.96 -7.95
CA SER A 33 -11.57 3.81 -8.41
C SER A 33 -12.01 4.80 -7.31
N SER A 34 -12.00 4.38 -6.05
CA SER A 34 -12.31 5.27 -4.93
C SER A 34 -11.20 6.27 -4.62
N LEU A 35 -9.96 5.99 -5.03
CA LEU A 35 -8.78 6.84 -4.86
C LEU A 35 -8.41 7.63 -6.14
N ALA A 36 -9.31 7.70 -7.12
CA ALA A 36 -9.00 8.23 -8.45
C ALA A 36 -8.46 9.67 -8.45
N LEU A 37 -8.87 10.50 -7.48
CA LEU A 37 -8.40 11.88 -7.34
C LEU A 37 -7.18 12.02 -6.41
N GLU A 38 -6.82 10.98 -5.69
CA GLU A 38 -5.75 11.01 -4.68
C GLU A 38 -4.45 10.37 -5.18
N VAL A 39 -4.52 9.54 -6.22
CA VAL A 39 -3.35 8.82 -6.75
C VAL A 39 -2.49 9.67 -7.69
N PRO A 40 -3.02 10.51 -8.61
CA PRO A 40 -2.18 11.32 -9.47
C PRO A 40 -1.24 12.23 -8.65
N ASP A 41 0.04 12.22 -9.03
CA ASP A 41 1.15 12.95 -8.41
C ASP A 41 1.45 12.59 -6.94
N ALA A 42 0.76 11.59 -6.37
CA ALA A 42 0.96 11.14 -5.00
C ALA A 42 2.32 10.45 -4.80
N ARG A 43 2.91 10.67 -3.64
CA ARG A 43 3.99 9.84 -3.08
C ARG A 43 3.36 8.70 -2.29
N VAL A 44 3.64 7.47 -2.69
CA VAL A 44 2.99 6.28 -2.14
C VAL A 44 3.99 5.42 -1.38
N LEU A 45 3.56 4.89 -0.22
CA LEU A 45 4.26 3.84 0.52
C LEU A 45 3.44 2.55 0.42
N ASP A 46 4.03 1.49 -0.11
CA ASP A 46 3.41 0.16 -0.23
C ASP A 46 4.11 -0.80 0.74
N LEU A 47 3.49 -1.01 1.91
CA LEU A 47 3.98 -1.91 2.96
C LEU A 47 3.38 -3.30 2.79
N TYR A 48 4.20 -4.33 3.05
CA TYR A 48 3.87 -5.72 2.73
C TYR A 48 3.62 -5.90 1.22
N ALA A 49 4.47 -5.30 0.41
CA ALA A 49 4.24 -5.06 -1.01
C ALA A 49 4.09 -6.34 -1.86
N GLY A 50 4.65 -7.48 -1.43
CA GLY A 50 4.52 -8.76 -2.10
C GLY A 50 5.00 -8.74 -3.56
N THR A 51 4.07 -8.82 -4.51
CA THR A 51 4.38 -8.69 -5.95
C THR A 51 4.48 -7.23 -6.43
N GLY A 52 4.25 -6.25 -5.57
CA GLY A 52 4.17 -4.84 -5.90
C GLY A 52 2.88 -4.44 -6.64
N SER A 53 1.87 -5.30 -6.67
CA SER A 53 0.69 -5.09 -7.51
C SER A 53 -0.11 -3.84 -7.16
N MET A 54 -0.11 -3.44 -5.90
CA MET A 54 -0.81 -2.24 -5.43
C MET A 54 -0.04 -0.98 -5.82
N GLY A 55 1.25 -0.91 -5.47
CA GLY A 55 2.09 0.23 -5.83
C GLY A 55 2.29 0.39 -7.34
N ILE A 56 2.41 -0.71 -8.11
CA ILE A 56 2.48 -0.67 -9.58
C ILE A 56 1.16 -0.13 -10.18
N GLU A 57 0.01 -0.50 -9.63
CA GLU A 57 -1.27 0.08 -10.03
C GLU A 57 -1.30 1.59 -9.76
N ALA A 58 -0.78 2.04 -8.58
CA ALA A 58 -0.65 3.46 -8.26
C ALA A 58 0.25 4.19 -9.27
N LEU A 59 1.45 3.66 -9.56
CA LEU A 59 2.37 4.21 -10.58
C LEU A 59 1.73 4.32 -11.95
N SER A 60 1.01 3.26 -12.36
CA SER A 60 0.31 3.21 -13.64
C SER A 60 -0.79 4.29 -13.74
N ARG A 61 -1.42 4.63 -12.63
CA ARG A 61 -2.45 5.68 -12.52
C ARG A 61 -1.90 7.08 -12.28
N GLY A 62 -0.57 7.25 -12.29
CA GLY A 62 0.06 8.56 -12.25
C GLY A 62 0.66 8.96 -10.91
N ALA A 63 0.82 8.05 -9.95
CA ALA A 63 1.59 8.36 -8.73
C ALA A 63 2.98 8.85 -9.09
N ALA A 64 3.46 9.87 -8.39
CA ALA A 64 4.77 10.47 -8.66
C ALA A 64 5.90 9.50 -8.29
N HIS A 65 5.78 8.82 -7.16
CA HIS A 65 6.78 7.87 -6.70
C HIS A 65 6.17 6.84 -5.76
N VAL A 66 6.66 5.61 -5.79
CA VAL A 66 6.27 4.55 -4.86
C VAL A 66 7.50 3.96 -4.17
N VAL A 67 7.45 3.89 -2.85
CA VAL A 67 8.39 3.12 -2.03
C VAL A 67 7.71 1.80 -1.69
N PHE A 68 8.27 0.70 -2.18
CA PHE A 68 7.84 -0.66 -1.88
C PHE A 68 8.68 -1.21 -0.74
N VAL A 69 8.02 -1.78 0.27
CA VAL A 69 8.68 -2.39 1.42
C VAL A 69 8.14 -3.81 1.61
N ASP A 70 9.02 -4.79 1.55
CA ASP A 70 8.72 -6.18 1.87
C ASP A 70 9.95 -6.86 2.50
N ARG A 71 9.74 -7.74 3.45
CA ARG A 71 10.84 -8.45 4.11
C ARG A 71 11.45 -9.58 3.27
N SER A 72 10.73 -10.06 2.25
CA SER A 72 11.14 -11.19 1.41
C SER A 72 12.00 -10.73 0.24
N TYR A 73 13.17 -11.35 0.08
CA TYR A 73 13.99 -11.15 -1.12
C TYR A 73 13.29 -11.59 -2.39
N GLU A 74 12.48 -12.66 -2.34
CA GLU A 74 11.69 -13.14 -3.48
C GLU A 74 10.61 -12.13 -3.87
N ALA A 75 9.97 -11.47 -2.88
CA ALA A 75 9.03 -10.39 -3.13
C ALA A 75 9.73 -9.20 -3.78
N SER A 76 10.87 -8.77 -3.24
CA SER A 76 11.66 -7.67 -3.80
C SER A 76 12.11 -7.96 -5.24
N ALA A 77 12.57 -9.18 -5.53
CA ALA A 77 12.92 -9.59 -6.89
C ALA A 77 11.69 -9.55 -7.82
N ALA A 78 10.54 -10.04 -7.36
CA ALA A 78 9.30 -10.00 -8.14
C ALA A 78 8.83 -8.57 -8.41
N ILE A 79 9.01 -7.63 -7.45
CA ILE A 79 8.72 -6.22 -7.64
C ILE A 79 9.61 -5.62 -8.73
N HIS A 80 10.93 -5.85 -8.68
CA HIS A 80 11.85 -5.38 -9.71
C HIS A 80 11.47 -5.90 -11.10
N ASP A 81 11.25 -7.20 -11.26
CA ASP A 81 10.80 -7.80 -12.50
C ASP A 81 9.50 -7.17 -13.04
N ASN A 82 8.57 -6.89 -12.15
CA ASN A 82 7.29 -6.29 -12.51
C ASN A 82 7.42 -4.81 -12.89
N LEU A 83 8.28 -4.06 -12.22
CA LEU A 83 8.60 -2.68 -12.54
C LEU A 83 9.26 -2.57 -13.93
N ASP A 84 10.20 -3.45 -14.24
CA ASP A 84 10.85 -3.51 -15.56
C ASP A 84 9.83 -3.86 -16.66
N ARG A 85 9.00 -4.90 -16.43
CA ARG A 85 7.92 -5.29 -17.36
C ARG A 85 6.96 -4.15 -17.66
N THR A 86 6.62 -3.35 -16.66
CA THR A 86 5.68 -2.23 -16.77
C THR A 86 6.33 -0.92 -17.17
N ARG A 87 7.67 -0.85 -17.21
CA ARG A 87 8.50 0.34 -17.51
C ARG A 87 8.22 1.48 -16.52
N LEU A 88 8.11 1.15 -15.22
CA LEU A 88 7.80 2.09 -14.16
C LEU A 88 8.93 2.19 -13.12
N ALA A 89 10.07 1.56 -13.35
CA ALA A 89 11.18 1.47 -12.41
C ALA A 89 11.81 2.83 -12.05
N ASP A 90 11.76 3.81 -12.94
CA ASP A 90 12.28 5.16 -12.74
C ASP A 90 11.55 5.95 -11.62
N ARG A 91 10.33 5.53 -11.28
CA ARG A 91 9.50 6.15 -10.23
C ARG A 91 9.29 5.24 -9.02
N ALA A 92 10.21 4.32 -8.78
CA ALA A 92 10.09 3.32 -7.73
C ALA A 92 11.37 3.22 -6.90
N THR A 93 11.19 2.94 -5.61
CA THR A 93 12.25 2.49 -4.69
C THR A 93 11.80 1.18 -4.06
N VAL A 94 12.65 0.16 -4.06
CA VAL A 94 12.36 -1.14 -3.42
C VAL A 94 13.27 -1.31 -2.22
N VAL A 95 12.69 -1.57 -1.07
CA VAL A 95 13.38 -1.76 0.21
C VAL A 95 13.06 -3.17 0.73
N THR A 96 14.10 -3.98 0.90
CA THR A 96 13.95 -5.33 1.47
C THR A 96 14.13 -5.26 2.97
N GLU A 97 13.00 -5.05 3.68
CA GLU A 97 12.98 -4.87 5.13
C GLU A 97 11.60 -5.24 5.70
N ASP A 98 11.57 -5.58 6.99
CA ASP A 98 10.32 -5.77 7.71
C ASP A 98 9.57 -4.43 7.86
N ALA A 99 8.24 -4.44 7.66
CA ALA A 99 7.43 -3.23 7.68
C ALA A 99 7.50 -2.48 9.03
N ALA A 100 7.52 -3.21 10.16
CA ALA A 100 7.62 -2.59 11.48
C ALA A 100 9.00 -1.97 11.71
N ALA A 101 10.07 -2.66 11.26
CA ALA A 101 11.42 -2.13 11.31
C ALA A 101 11.57 -0.86 10.45
N PHE A 102 11.01 -0.87 9.24
CA PHE A 102 11.02 0.29 8.35
C PHE A 102 10.34 1.51 8.96
N VAL A 103 9.14 1.35 9.55
CA VAL A 103 8.43 2.49 10.14
C VAL A 103 8.99 2.93 11.49
N ALA A 104 9.80 2.10 12.17
CA ALA A 104 10.49 2.45 13.40
C ALA A 104 11.72 3.35 13.17
N GLN A 105 12.26 3.40 11.96
CA GLN A 105 13.40 4.26 11.61
C GLN A 105 12.97 5.74 11.51
N ALA A 106 13.95 6.64 11.41
CA ALA A 106 13.67 8.04 11.11
C ALA A 106 12.95 8.16 9.75
N PRO A 107 11.97 9.06 9.61
CA PRO A 107 11.28 9.27 8.34
C PRO A 107 12.27 9.67 7.24
N PRO A 108 12.00 9.24 5.98
CA PRO A 108 12.90 9.55 4.89
C PRO A 108 12.98 11.06 4.64
N THR A 109 14.17 11.57 4.40
CA THR A 109 14.41 12.98 4.06
C THR A 109 13.82 13.38 2.71
N THR A 110 13.39 12.40 1.90
CA THR A 110 12.87 12.58 0.54
C THR A 110 11.40 13.02 0.47
N GLY A 111 10.78 13.31 1.62
CA GLY A 111 9.39 13.79 1.69
C GLY A 111 8.41 12.78 2.28
N ARG A 112 7.24 13.29 2.62
CA ARG A 112 6.14 12.55 3.25
C ARG A 112 5.27 11.83 2.21
N PHE A 113 4.43 10.92 2.66
CA PHE A 113 3.55 10.12 1.82
C PHE A 113 2.11 10.67 1.84
N ASP A 114 1.51 10.76 0.68
CA ASP A 114 0.11 11.13 0.49
C ASP A 114 -0.80 9.91 0.60
N LEU A 115 -0.27 8.74 0.23
CA LEU A 115 -0.99 7.47 0.25
C LEU A 115 -0.11 6.37 0.84
N VAL A 116 -0.64 5.64 1.82
CA VAL A 116 0.01 4.44 2.38
C VAL A 116 -0.91 3.23 2.13
N LEU A 117 -0.36 2.20 1.52
CA LEU A 117 -1.03 0.94 1.23
C LEU A 117 -0.47 -0.15 2.17
N LEU A 118 -1.35 -0.89 2.85
CA LEU A 118 -0.99 -2.02 3.71
C LEU A 118 -1.86 -3.22 3.34
N ASP A 119 -1.21 -4.28 2.85
CA ASP A 119 -1.85 -5.58 2.58
C ASP A 119 -1.12 -6.70 3.36
N PRO A 120 -1.14 -6.65 4.71
CA PRO A 120 -0.41 -7.60 5.53
C PRO A 120 -0.98 -9.02 5.39
N PRO A 121 -0.13 -10.07 5.51
CA PRO A 121 -0.59 -11.44 5.62
C PRO A 121 -1.64 -11.61 6.73
N TYR A 122 -2.54 -12.59 6.58
CA TYR A 122 -3.65 -12.78 7.53
C TYR A 122 -3.20 -13.22 8.93
N ASP A 123 -2.01 -13.79 9.05
CA ASP A 123 -1.40 -14.24 10.30
C ASP A 123 -0.68 -13.12 11.08
N VAL A 124 -0.55 -11.94 10.50
CA VAL A 124 -0.01 -10.77 11.22
C VAL A 124 -0.98 -10.41 12.35
N SER A 125 -0.47 -10.42 13.59
CA SER A 125 -1.25 -10.11 14.78
C SER A 125 -1.76 -8.67 14.77
N ALA A 126 -2.88 -8.41 15.48
CA ALA A 126 -3.39 -7.06 15.62
C ALA A 126 -2.36 -6.13 16.28
N SER A 127 -1.67 -6.61 17.32
CA SER A 127 -0.64 -5.83 18.02
C SER A 127 0.55 -5.45 17.12
N SER A 128 1.06 -6.38 16.30
CA SER A 128 2.13 -6.06 15.35
C SER A 128 1.68 -5.04 14.31
N LEU A 129 0.42 -5.12 13.88
CA LEU A 129 -0.13 -4.15 12.94
C LEU A 129 -0.34 -2.78 13.58
N GLU A 130 -0.76 -2.74 14.86
CA GLU A 130 -0.88 -1.50 15.64
C GLU A 130 0.45 -0.77 15.78
N ASP A 131 1.56 -1.50 15.95
CA ASP A 131 2.90 -0.93 15.99
C ASP A 131 3.28 -0.31 14.63
N VAL A 132 2.95 -0.98 13.52
CA VAL A 132 3.14 -0.43 12.17
C VAL A 132 2.31 0.83 11.95
N LEU A 133 1.01 0.79 12.29
CA LEU A 133 0.11 1.95 12.13
C LEU A 133 0.59 3.15 12.97
N ARG A 134 1.05 2.90 14.19
CA ARG A 134 1.63 3.94 15.06
C ARG A 134 2.92 4.51 14.48
N GLY A 135 3.78 3.66 13.88
CA GLY A 135 5.02 4.08 13.22
C GLY A 135 4.82 4.89 11.93
N ILE A 136 3.62 4.80 11.32
CA ILE A 136 3.22 5.67 10.19
C ILE A 136 2.82 7.08 10.68
N GLY A 137 3.32 7.57 11.77
CA GLY A 137 2.93 8.83 12.38
C GLY A 137 2.99 10.07 11.47
N PRO A 138 2.59 11.25 11.98
CA PRO A 138 2.44 12.48 11.19
C PRO A 138 3.74 12.91 10.50
N GLU A 139 4.90 12.47 10.98
CA GLU A 139 6.19 12.77 10.36
C GLU A 139 6.40 12.09 9.00
N ARG A 140 5.64 11.02 8.69
CA ARG A 140 5.67 10.31 7.41
C ARG A 140 4.51 10.69 6.49
N LEU A 141 3.48 11.28 7.03
CA LEU A 141 2.25 11.62 6.31
C LEU A 141 2.27 13.07 5.84
N SER A 142 1.69 13.32 4.67
CA SER A 142 1.63 14.64 4.03
C SER A 142 0.82 15.64 4.86
N ASP A 143 1.32 16.86 5.01
CA ASP A 143 0.60 17.96 5.65
C ASP A 143 -0.57 18.49 4.79
N LEU A 144 -0.60 18.11 3.50
CA LEU A 144 -1.65 18.51 2.56
C LEU A 144 -2.86 17.56 2.56
N GLY A 145 -2.84 16.56 3.43
CA GLY A 145 -3.80 15.48 3.53
C GLY A 145 -3.20 14.14 3.07
N TRP A 146 -3.72 13.07 3.64
CA TRP A 146 -3.24 11.71 3.41
C TRP A 146 -4.36 10.70 3.50
N THR A 147 -4.13 9.54 2.89
CA THR A 147 -4.99 8.36 3.05
C THR A 147 -4.13 7.14 3.38
N VAL A 148 -4.53 6.40 4.41
CA VAL A 148 -3.95 5.09 4.74
C VAL A 148 -4.97 4.01 4.43
N VAL A 149 -4.59 3.04 3.61
CA VAL A 149 -5.42 1.92 3.17
C VAL A 149 -4.93 0.64 3.82
N LEU A 150 -5.80 -0.02 4.56
CA LEU A 150 -5.52 -1.32 5.17
C LEU A 150 -6.43 -2.39 4.57
N THR A 151 -5.84 -3.46 4.02
CA THR A 151 -6.56 -4.65 3.58
C THR A 151 -6.48 -5.73 4.67
N ARG A 152 -7.63 -6.31 5.03
CA ARG A 152 -7.73 -7.40 6.03
C ARG A 152 -8.73 -8.44 5.58
N GLY A 153 -8.64 -9.64 6.16
CA GLY A 153 -9.75 -10.60 6.09
C GLY A 153 -10.95 -10.09 6.90
N VAL A 154 -12.16 -10.32 6.42
CA VAL A 154 -13.42 -9.93 7.11
C VAL A 154 -13.50 -10.46 8.54
N LYS A 155 -12.86 -11.62 8.82
CA LYS A 155 -12.82 -12.26 10.13
C LYS A 155 -11.65 -11.83 11.01
N SER A 156 -10.74 -10.99 10.49
CA SER A 156 -9.59 -10.51 11.25
C SER A 156 -10.03 -9.48 12.30
N SER A 157 -9.35 -9.46 13.44
CA SER A 157 -9.55 -8.44 14.46
C SER A 157 -9.20 -7.05 13.91
N THR A 158 -9.99 -6.05 14.28
CA THR A 158 -9.70 -4.64 13.94
C THR A 158 -8.56 -4.14 14.82
N PRO A 159 -7.47 -3.59 14.26
CA PRO A 159 -6.41 -3.00 15.06
C PRO A 159 -6.87 -1.68 15.69
N VAL A 160 -6.23 -1.31 16.80
CA VAL A 160 -6.32 0.05 17.34
C VAL A 160 -5.55 0.99 16.41
N ILE A 161 -6.18 2.10 16.05
CA ILE A 161 -5.59 3.12 15.17
C ILE A 161 -5.14 4.33 15.99
N PRO A 162 -4.20 5.16 15.50
CA PRO A 162 -3.85 6.43 16.11
C PRO A 162 -5.08 7.30 16.35
N ILE A 163 -5.06 8.10 17.43
CA ILE A 163 -6.23 8.89 17.89
C ILE A 163 -6.66 9.98 16.90
N ASP A 164 -5.74 10.44 16.10
CA ASP A 164 -5.91 11.45 15.05
C ASP A 164 -6.41 10.88 13.72
N TRP A 165 -6.65 9.54 13.66
CA TRP A 165 -7.14 8.87 12.48
C TRP A 165 -8.64 8.55 12.60
N ALA A 166 -9.35 8.65 11.48
CA ALA A 166 -10.75 8.25 11.38
C ALA A 166 -10.96 7.29 10.22
N VAL A 167 -11.93 6.39 10.36
CA VAL A 167 -12.40 5.54 9.27
C VAL A 167 -13.20 6.40 8.30
N ALA A 168 -12.61 6.71 7.15
CA ALA A 168 -13.27 7.49 6.09
C ALA A 168 -14.19 6.61 5.23
N ARG A 169 -13.77 5.35 4.98
CA ARG A 169 -14.53 4.40 4.14
C ARG A 169 -14.18 2.96 4.46
N GLN A 170 -15.15 2.07 4.27
CA GLN A 170 -14.94 0.63 4.26
C GLN A 170 -15.54 0.04 2.98
N LEU A 171 -14.77 -0.85 2.33
CA LEU A 171 -15.16 -1.54 1.11
C LEU A 171 -15.00 -3.05 1.33
N ARG A 172 -16.01 -3.84 0.95
CA ARG A 172 -15.97 -5.29 1.12
C ARG A 172 -15.96 -5.98 -0.24
N TYR A 173 -15.00 -6.88 -0.43
CA TYR A 173 -14.84 -7.70 -1.63
C TYR A 173 -14.68 -9.17 -1.23
N GLY A 174 -15.79 -9.91 -1.21
CA GLY A 174 -15.79 -11.29 -0.73
C GLY A 174 -15.32 -11.39 0.73
N ASP A 175 -14.21 -12.10 0.96
CA ASP A 175 -13.60 -12.27 2.29
C ASP A 175 -12.58 -11.17 2.64
N SER A 176 -12.39 -10.18 1.77
CA SER A 176 -11.49 -9.05 2.00
C SER A 176 -12.27 -7.81 2.42
N LEU A 177 -11.77 -7.14 3.45
CA LEU A 177 -12.20 -5.83 3.92
C LEU A 177 -11.08 -4.83 3.65
N VAL A 178 -11.38 -3.75 2.95
CA VAL A 178 -10.48 -2.64 2.68
C VAL A 178 -10.98 -1.44 3.48
N ILE A 179 -10.14 -0.91 4.35
CA ILE A 179 -10.45 0.22 5.23
C ILE A 179 -9.57 1.39 4.83
N LEU A 180 -10.18 2.54 4.58
CA LEU A 180 -9.50 3.80 4.31
C LEU A 180 -9.56 4.66 5.57
N TYR A 181 -8.41 5.08 6.04
CA TYR A 181 -8.26 6.01 7.16
C TYR A 181 -7.78 7.37 6.64
N ARG A 182 -8.23 8.42 7.28
CA ARG A 182 -7.80 9.80 7.05
C ARG A 182 -7.67 10.53 8.38
N GLU A 183 -7.11 11.71 8.35
CA GLU A 183 -7.05 12.59 9.50
C GLU A 183 -8.45 12.92 10.01
N VAL A 184 -8.60 12.98 11.35
CA VAL A 184 -9.83 13.46 11.97
C VAL A 184 -9.96 14.97 11.68
N SER A 185 -10.97 15.35 10.94
CA SER A 185 -11.32 16.75 10.76
C SER A 185 -12.04 17.24 12.02
N TRP A 186 -11.37 18.01 12.86
CA TRP A 186 -12.00 18.75 13.94
C TRP A 186 -12.66 19.98 13.33
N ALA A 187 -13.99 19.90 13.10
CA ALA A 187 -14.80 21.04 12.68
C ALA A 187 -15.05 21.99 13.85
#